data_a5f04fcf182d8d1adbde0dface4f28b2
#
_entry.id   a5f04fcf182d8d1adbde0dface4f28b2
#
_cell.length_a   1.000
_cell.length_b   1.000
_cell.length_c   1.000
_cell.angle_alpha   90.00
_cell.angle_beta   90.00
_cell.angle_gamma   90.00
#
_symmetry.space_group_name_H-M   'P 1'
#
loop_
_entity.id
_entity.type
_entity.pdbx_description
1 polymer ?
#
loop_
_entity_poly.entity_id
_entity_poly.type
_entity_poly.pdbx_seq_one_letter_code
_entity_poly.pdbx_strand_id
1 'polypeptide(L)'
;MINIIQITDLHLYADRNKTANNINTFKSAQLVFEAIDVNEIGFDMLILSGDLSDDESDESYENLKYLLRNFECPIYLMSGNHDSPQKIKSICNTSNLKSQN
;
A
#
# COMPACT_ATOMS: atom_id res chain seq x y z
N MET A 1 3.35 24.49 3.86
CA MET A 1 4.24 23.35 4.19
C MET A 1 3.65 22.08 3.57
N ILE A 2 4.48 21.30 2.91
CA ILE A 2 4.05 20.01 2.33
C ILE A 2 4.25 18.91 3.37
N ASN A 3 3.20 18.16 3.64
CA ASN A 3 3.24 17.04 4.58
C ASN A 3 3.15 15.73 3.83
N ILE A 4 4.12 14.87 4.02
CA ILE A 4 4.23 13.57 3.34
C ILE A 4 4.23 12.46 4.39
N ILE A 5 3.39 11.44 4.16
CA ILE A 5 3.42 10.23 5.00
C ILE A 5 4.07 9.13 4.19
N GLN A 6 5.08 8.48 4.75
CA GLN A 6 5.76 7.36 4.12
C GLN A 6 5.51 6.09 4.93
N ILE A 7 5.14 5.03 4.23
CA ILE A 7 4.90 3.71 4.82
C ILE A 7 5.71 2.70 4.01
N THR A 8 6.38 1.77 4.70
CA THR A 8 7.22 0.75 4.06
C THR A 8 6.86 -0.64 4.55
N ASP A 9 7.24 -1.63 3.76
CA ASP A 9 7.28 -3.05 4.19
C ASP A 9 5.92 -3.60 4.62
N LEU A 10 4.90 -3.43 3.79
CA LEU A 10 3.55 -3.94 4.08
C LEU A 10 3.47 -5.46 4.00
N HIS A 11 4.26 -6.09 3.13
CA HIS A 11 4.33 -7.55 2.97
C HIS A 11 2.95 -8.21 2.84
N LEU A 12 2.12 -7.70 1.93
CA LEU A 12 0.79 -8.24 1.72
C LEU A 12 0.81 -9.59 0.99
N TYR A 13 -0.16 -10.42 1.29
CA TYR A 13 -0.35 -11.74 0.67
C TYR A 13 -1.67 -11.77 -0.10
N ALA A 14 -1.79 -12.74 -1.00
CA ALA A 14 -3.06 -13.01 -1.68
C ALA A 14 -4.15 -13.31 -0.65
N ASP A 15 -3.83 -14.13 0.34
CA ASP A 15 -4.75 -14.52 1.40
C ASP A 15 -4.72 -13.46 2.51
N ARG A 16 -5.84 -12.74 2.69
CA ARG A 16 -5.96 -11.70 3.70
C ARG A 16 -5.87 -12.22 5.13
N ASN A 17 -6.02 -13.53 5.32
CA ASN A 17 -5.97 -14.16 6.63
C ASN A 17 -4.61 -14.75 6.94
N LYS A 18 -3.66 -14.70 5.99
CA LYS A 18 -2.34 -15.27 6.21
C LYS A 18 -1.56 -14.48 7.24
N THR A 19 -0.86 -15.20 8.13
CA THR A 19 0.01 -14.58 9.12
C THR A 19 1.48 -14.89 8.83
N ALA A 20 2.34 -13.95 9.19
CA ALA A 20 3.79 -14.13 9.17
C ALA A 20 4.28 -13.73 10.56
N ASN A 21 5.00 -14.63 11.24
CA ASN A 21 5.46 -14.41 12.62
C ASN A 21 4.30 -14.02 13.55
N ASN A 22 3.16 -14.69 13.38
CA ASN A 22 1.93 -14.45 14.15
C ASN A 22 1.27 -13.09 13.89
N ILE A 23 1.66 -12.40 12.82
CA ILE A 23 1.08 -11.10 12.44
C ILE A 23 0.32 -11.26 11.13
N ASN A 24 -0.95 -10.83 11.12
CA ASN A 24 -1.74 -10.71 9.90
C ASN A 24 -1.40 -9.39 9.23
N THR A 25 -0.63 -9.42 8.15
CA THR A 25 -0.11 -8.20 7.51
C THR A 25 -1.22 -7.35 6.88
N PHE A 26 -2.24 -7.98 6.30
CA PHE A 26 -3.37 -7.22 5.74
C PHE A 26 -4.09 -6.44 6.83
N LYS A 27 -4.38 -7.08 7.95
CA LYS A 27 -5.09 -6.44 9.04
C LYS A 27 -4.27 -5.32 9.68
N SER A 28 -2.96 -5.54 9.82
CA SER A 28 -2.06 -4.50 10.36
C SER A 28 -2.03 -3.28 9.44
N ALA A 29 -1.93 -3.49 8.12
CA ALA A 29 -1.96 -2.40 7.16
C ALA A 29 -3.31 -1.67 7.21
N GLN A 30 -4.41 -2.42 7.29
CA GLN A 30 -5.74 -1.84 7.36
C GLN A 30 -5.88 -0.91 8.56
N LEU A 31 -5.38 -1.32 9.72
CA LEU A 31 -5.44 -0.49 10.93
C LEU A 31 -4.62 0.78 10.78
N VAL A 32 -3.44 0.69 10.14
CA VAL A 32 -2.61 1.88 9.91
C VAL A 32 -3.33 2.87 8.99
N PHE A 33 -3.88 2.39 7.87
CA PHE A 33 -4.57 3.28 6.92
C PHE A 33 -5.84 3.87 7.52
N GLU A 34 -6.58 3.11 8.31
CA GLU A 34 -7.75 3.64 9.00
C GLU A 34 -7.37 4.71 10.02
N ALA A 35 -6.26 4.52 10.75
CA ALA A 35 -5.80 5.49 11.72
C ALA A 35 -5.41 6.81 11.05
N ILE A 36 -4.77 6.75 9.88
CA ILE A 36 -4.42 7.95 9.11
C ILE A 36 -5.67 8.68 8.67
N ASP A 37 -6.66 7.95 8.16
CA ASP A 37 -7.90 8.53 7.65
C ASP A 37 -8.71 9.19 8.77
N VAL A 38 -8.86 8.49 9.91
CA VAL A 38 -9.68 8.95 11.03
C VAL A 38 -9.08 10.17 11.74
N ASN A 39 -7.75 10.23 11.85
CA ASN A 39 -7.10 11.31 12.57
C ASN A 39 -7.06 12.63 11.79
N GLU A 40 -7.52 12.63 10.55
CA GLU A 40 -7.59 13.83 9.72
C GLU A 40 -6.29 14.62 9.72
N ILE A 41 -5.16 13.90 9.79
CA ILE A 41 -3.86 14.55 9.70
C ILE A 41 -3.76 15.17 8.31
N GLY A 42 -3.61 16.49 8.26
CA GLY A 42 -3.48 17.18 6.99
C GLY A 42 -2.18 16.78 6.32
N PHE A 43 -2.28 15.87 5.34
CA PHE A 43 -1.13 15.47 4.56
C PHE A 43 -1.44 15.61 3.07
N ASP A 44 -0.39 15.82 2.28
CA ASP A 44 -0.53 16.15 0.86
C ASP A 44 -0.33 14.93 -0.03
N MET A 45 0.44 13.93 0.42
CA MET A 45 0.65 12.72 -0.37
C MET A 45 1.08 11.57 0.51
N LEU A 46 0.91 10.35 -0.02
CA LEU A 46 1.41 9.12 0.57
C LEU A 46 2.53 8.57 -0.31
N ILE A 47 3.57 8.03 0.33
CA ILE A 47 4.61 7.28 -0.37
C ILE A 47 4.64 5.89 0.27
N LEU A 48 4.40 4.86 -0.53
CA LEU A 48 4.51 3.47 -0.11
C LEU A 48 5.74 2.90 -0.80
N SER A 49 6.77 2.58 -0.02
CA SER A 49 8.04 2.16 -0.58
C SER A 49 8.47 0.81 -0.05
N GLY A 50 8.89 -0.08 -0.97
CA GLY A 50 9.54 -1.33 -0.63
C GLY A 50 8.64 -2.42 -0.08
N ASP A 51 8.77 -3.60 -0.66
CA ASP A 51 8.14 -4.84 -0.16
C ASP A 51 6.65 -4.69 0.16
N LEU A 52 5.91 -4.15 -0.82
CA LEU A 52 4.45 -3.97 -0.70
C LEU A 52 3.74 -5.33 -0.69
N SER A 53 4.25 -6.27 -1.48
CA SER A 53 3.76 -7.65 -1.52
C SER A 53 4.86 -8.60 -1.05
N ASP A 54 4.47 -9.67 -0.36
CA ASP A 54 5.39 -10.71 0.05
C ASP A 54 5.44 -11.87 -0.96
N ASP A 55 4.32 -12.19 -1.58
CA ASP A 55 4.20 -13.34 -2.51
C ASP A 55 4.12 -12.93 -3.99
N GLU A 56 4.18 -11.65 -4.30
CA GLU A 56 4.09 -11.08 -5.65
C GLU A 56 2.83 -11.50 -6.43
N SER A 57 1.79 -11.93 -5.73
CA SER A 57 0.55 -12.34 -6.37
C SER A 57 -0.26 -11.14 -6.87
N ASP A 58 -1.06 -11.34 -7.91
CA ASP A 58 -1.99 -10.31 -8.38
C ASP A 58 -2.96 -9.93 -7.26
N GLU A 59 -3.41 -10.91 -6.49
CA GLU A 59 -4.36 -10.71 -5.41
C GLU A 59 -3.77 -9.84 -4.30
N SER A 60 -2.46 -9.95 -4.01
CA SER A 60 -1.83 -9.11 -2.99
C SER A 60 -1.85 -7.64 -3.41
N TYR A 61 -1.62 -7.34 -4.67
CA TYR A 61 -1.68 -5.97 -5.17
C TYR A 61 -3.10 -5.45 -5.26
N GLU A 62 -4.08 -6.31 -5.57
CA GLU A 62 -5.49 -5.93 -5.48
C GLU A 62 -5.89 -5.63 -4.04
N ASN A 63 -5.36 -6.38 -3.07
CA ASN A 63 -5.56 -6.09 -1.65
C ASN A 63 -4.99 -4.72 -1.28
N LEU A 64 -3.83 -4.38 -1.82
CA LEU A 64 -3.25 -3.05 -1.59
C LEU A 64 -4.16 -1.96 -2.16
N LYS A 65 -4.63 -2.14 -3.38
CA LYS A 65 -5.54 -1.18 -4.01
C LYS A 65 -6.80 -1.00 -3.18
N TYR A 66 -7.35 -2.09 -2.66
CA TYR A 66 -8.52 -2.03 -1.78
C TYR A 66 -8.25 -1.16 -0.53
N LEU A 67 -7.08 -1.37 0.10
CA LEU A 67 -6.72 -0.61 1.29
C LEU A 67 -6.57 0.89 1.02
N LEU A 68 -6.23 1.27 -0.20
CA LEU A 68 -6.00 2.66 -0.59
C LEU A 68 -7.25 3.35 -1.15
N ARG A 69 -8.36 2.66 -1.26
CA ARG A 69 -9.55 3.13 -2.00
C ARG A 69 -10.16 4.44 -1.48
N ASN A 70 -9.98 4.74 -0.19
CA ASN A 70 -10.59 5.92 0.42
C ASN A 70 -9.73 7.17 0.36
N PHE A 71 -8.49 7.06 -0.11
CA PHE A 71 -7.58 8.20 -0.21
C PHE A 71 -7.73 8.88 -1.56
N GLU A 72 -7.84 10.20 -1.55
CA GLU A 72 -7.95 11.00 -2.77
C GLU A 72 -6.64 11.70 -3.12
N CYS A 73 -5.71 11.78 -2.17
CA CYS A 73 -4.42 12.43 -2.40
C CYS A 73 -3.53 11.58 -3.32
N PRO A 74 -2.48 12.18 -3.93
CA PRO A 74 -1.52 11.39 -4.69
C PRO A 74 -0.85 10.33 -3.82
N ILE A 75 -0.74 9.11 -4.36
CA ILE A 75 -0.11 7.98 -3.69
C ILE A 75 0.95 7.43 -4.63
N TYR A 76 2.20 7.45 -4.20
CA TYR A 76 3.33 6.95 -4.98
C TYR A 76 3.71 5.56 -4.47
N LEU A 77 3.69 4.59 -5.38
CA LEU A 77 4.03 3.19 -5.09
C LEU A 77 5.41 2.88 -5.66
N MET A 78 6.32 2.44 -4.81
CA MET A 78 7.69 2.11 -5.18
C MET A 78 7.98 0.66 -4.84
N SER A 79 8.50 -0.11 -5.80
CA SER A 79 8.79 -1.52 -5.58
C SER A 79 10.01 -1.74 -4.70
N GLY A 80 9.95 -2.79 -3.87
CA GLY A 80 11.10 -3.31 -3.14
C GLY A 80 11.59 -4.61 -3.74
N ASN A 81 12.40 -5.36 -2.98
CA ASN A 81 13.01 -6.61 -3.46
C ASN A 81 11.99 -7.71 -3.75
N HIS A 82 10.88 -7.72 -3.02
CA HIS A 82 9.84 -8.73 -3.18
C HIS A 82 8.68 -8.27 -4.05
N ASP A 83 8.83 -7.16 -4.76
CA ASP A 83 7.73 -6.62 -5.54
C ASP A 83 7.91 -6.85 -7.04
N SER A 84 6.77 -6.89 -7.75
CA SER A 84 6.74 -6.89 -9.20
C SER A 84 6.40 -5.47 -9.68
N PRO A 85 7.34 -4.76 -10.30
CA PRO A 85 7.06 -3.41 -10.82
C PRO A 85 5.90 -3.39 -11.83
N GLN A 86 5.79 -4.45 -12.64
CA GLN A 86 4.72 -4.52 -13.63
C GLN A 86 3.34 -4.66 -12.98
N LYS A 87 3.25 -5.44 -11.90
CA LYS A 87 1.99 -5.62 -11.17
C LYS A 87 1.61 -4.36 -10.40
N ILE A 88 2.59 -3.67 -9.82
CA ILE A 88 2.34 -2.36 -9.20
C ILE A 88 1.78 -1.41 -10.25
N LYS A 89 2.40 -1.34 -11.42
CA LYS A 89 1.95 -0.47 -12.47
C LYS A 89 0.53 -0.80 -12.92
N SER A 90 0.17 -2.09 -12.92
CA SER A 90 -1.16 -2.53 -13.36
C SER A 90 -2.29 -2.04 -12.47
N ILE A 91 -2.04 -1.79 -11.19
CA ILE A 91 -3.07 -1.28 -10.28
C ILE A 91 -3.13 0.25 -10.26
N CYS A 92 -2.19 0.93 -10.91
CA CYS A 92 -2.16 2.39 -10.98
C CYS A 92 -3.07 2.88 -12.10
N ASN A 93 -4.33 2.48 -12.06
CA ASN A 93 -5.32 2.83 -13.08
C ASN A 93 -6.31 3.92 -12.62
N THR A 94 -6.11 4.47 -11.45
CA THR A 94 -6.85 5.63 -10.97
C THR A 94 -5.95 6.86 -11.03
N SER A 95 -6.55 8.05 -11.03
CA SER A 95 -5.79 9.27 -11.22
C SER A 95 -4.79 9.57 -10.10
N ASN A 96 -5.02 9.04 -8.89
CA ASN A 96 -4.17 9.35 -7.75
C ASN A 96 -3.10 8.28 -7.44
N LEU A 97 -3.20 7.08 -8.01
CA LEU A 97 -2.17 6.04 -7.80
C LEU A 97 -1.09 6.15 -8.87
N LYS A 98 0.15 6.30 -8.45
CA LYS A 98 1.28 6.53 -9.33
C LYS A 98 2.41 5.55 -9.04
N SER A 99 2.99 4.98 -10.10
CA SER A 99 4.14 4.09 -10.01
C SER A 99 5.42 4.88 -10.24
N GLN A 100 6.45 4.63 -9.43
CA GLN A 100 7.75 5.31 -9.52
C GLN A 100 8.88 4.37 -9.95
N ASN A 101 8.58 3.36 -10.72
CA ASN A 101 9.62 2.44 -11.22
C ASN A 101 9.84 2.57 -12.69
#